data_1e87f19c3ce6ec1ba1b0e616d81d6163
#
_entry.id   1e87f19c3ce6ec1ba1b0e616d81d6163
#
_cell.length_a   1.000
_cell.length_b   1.000
_cell.length_c   1.000
_cell.angle_alpha   90.00
_cell.angle_beta   90.00
_cell.angle_gamma   90.00
#
_symmetry.space_group_name_H-M   'P 1'
#
loop_
_entity.id
_entity.type
_entity.pdbx_description
1 polymer ?
#
loop_
_entity_poly.entity_id
_entity_poly.type
_entity_poly.pdbx_seq_one_letter_code
_entity_poly.pdbx_strand_id
1 'polypeptide(L)'
;STLMKILYGIEQPDEGEIVINGSMETISKVETAINLGIGMVHQEFTLVPSFTAPENIGLGQEPKNSKGLVDWKGLNKSVMDIAEKYGFKVDPGLKMIDASVGVQQRTEILKTLYRNANILILDEPTAVLTPQETDELFNVIRTLVNEGKTVIFITHKLREVMEIADRVTVMRAGEVQGVSETKNTSITELASQMVGREVFLQVKKDESNPIWGTTRAHVANLVKGVSEGFIKTLELNGTGYRASISGSKLKL
;
A
#
# COMPACT_ATOMS: atom_id res chain seq x y z
N SER A 1 1.04 -6.24 -10.68
CA SER A 1 1.00 -4.88 -11.31
C SER A 1 0.83 -4.94 -12.84
N THR A 2 1.53 -5.81 -13.62
CA THR A 2 1.44 -5.83 -15.11
C THR A 2 0.00 -6.05 -15.61
N LEU A 3 -0.74 -7.04 -15.09
CA LEU A 3 -2.13 -7.28 -15.47
C LEU A 3 -3.01 -6.03 -15.25
N MET A 4 -2.78 -5.28 -14.18
CA MET A 4 -3.53 -4.05 -13.89
C MET A 4 -3.11 -2.89 -14.78
N LYS A 5 -1.85 -2.82 -15.21
CA LYS A 5 -1.39 -1.85 -16.20
C LYS A 5 -2.04 -2.09 -17.57
N ILE A 6 -2.26 -3.35 -17.93
CA ILE A 6 -3.03 -3.72 -19.14
C ILE A 6 -4.48 -3.27 -18.98
N LEU A 7 -5.13 -3.59 -17.86
CA LEU A 7 -6.50 -3.17 -17.59
C LEU A 7 -6.67 -1.64 -17.56
N TYR A 8 -5.63 -0.92 -17.14
CA TYR A 8 -5.65 0.54 -17.12
C TYR A 8 -5.16 1.19 -18.44
N GLY A 9 -4.74 0.37 -19.44
CA GLY A 9 -4.32 0.87 -20.75
C GLY A 9 -2.93 1.47 -20.84
N ILE A 10 -2.06 1.19 -19.85
CA ILE A 10 -0.64 1.58 -19.87
C ILE A 10 0.16 0.62 -20.74
N GLU A 11 -0.16 -0.67 -20.66
CA GLU A 11 0.44 -1.74 -21.45
C GLU A 11 -0.63 -2.41 -22.30
N GLN A 12 -0.24 -3.02 -23.42
CA GLN A 12 -1.18 -3.73 -24.29
C GLN A 12 -1.01 -5.24 -24.07
N PRO A 13 -2.11 -6.03 -24.07
CA PRO A 13 -2.02 -7.47 -24.06
C PRO A 13 -1.55 -7.97 -25.44
N ASP A 14 -0.70 -8.98 -25.46
CA ASP A 14 -0.34 -9.69 -26.70
C ASP A 14 -1.52 -10.54 -27.18
N GLU A 15 -2.24 -11.17 -26.25
CA GLU A 15 -3.41 -12.02 -26.50
C GLU A 15 -4.41 -11.92 -25.35
N GLY A 16 -5.64 -12.34 -25.60
CA GLY A 16 -6.71 -12.38 -24.60
C GLY A 16 -7.75 -11.28 -24.77
N GLU A 17 -8.74 -11.27 -23.90
CA GLU A 17 -9.91 -10.41 -23.98
C GLU A 17 -10.16 -9.72 -22.64
N ILE A 18 -10.59 -8.46 -22.69
CA ILE A 18 -11.00 -7.68 -21.51
C ILE A 18 -12.52 -7.52 -21.59
N VAL A 19 -13.21 -7.98 -20.55
CA VAL A 19 -14.67 -7.86 -20.44
C VAL A 19 -15.01 -6.97 -19.25
N ILE A 20 -15.70 -5.85 -19.51
CA ILE A 20 -16.17 -4.91 -18.50
C ILE A 20 -17.70 -4.85 -18.56
N ASN A 21 -18.35 -5.11 -17.43
CA ASN A 21 -19.82 -5.12 -17.33
C ASN A 21 -20.52 -6.00 -18.39
N GLY A 22 -19.88 -7.11 -18.77
CA GLY A 22 -20.40 -8.05 -19.78
C GLY A 22 -20.14 -7.67 -21.23
N SER A 23 -19.49 -6.53 -21.50
CA SER A 23 -19.09 -6.08 -22.82
C SER A 23 -17.60 -6.30 -23.04
N MET A 24 -17.25 -6.78 -24.26
CA MET A 24 -15.84 -6.90 -24.66
C MET A 24 -15.30 -5.52 -25.01
N GLU A 25 -14.19 -5.14 -24.38
CA GLU A 25 -13.60 -3.80 -24.51
C GLU A 25 -12.14 -3.89 -24.97
N THR A 26 -11.75 -2.93 -25.81
CA THR A 26 -10.36 -2.76 -26.20
C THR A 26 -9.79 -1.51 -25.55
N ILE A 27 -8.93 -1.70 -24.57
CA ILE A 27 -8.34 -0.60 -23.79
C ILE A 27 -6.95 -0.30 -24.34
N SER A 28 -6.87 0.58 -25.32
CA SER A 28 -5.61 0.92 -25.99
C SER A 28 -4.82 2.07 -25.33
N LYS A 29 -5.44 2.81 -24.42
CA LYS A 29 -4.86 3.95 -23.71
C LYS A 29 -5.60 4.24 -22.40
N VAL A 30 -4.94 4.93 -21.48
CA VAL A 30 -5.46 5.29 -20.15
C VAL A 30 -6.78 6.06 -20.23
N GLU A 31 -6.95 6.94 -21.22
CA GLU A 31 -8.18 7.70 -21.43
C GLU A 31 -9.40 6.78 -21.68
N THR A 32 -9.20 5.67 -22.40
CA THR A 32 -10.27 4.67 -22.62
C THR A 32 -10.65 4.01 -21.28
N ALA A 33 -9.68 3.62 -20.45
CA ALA A 33 -9.94 3.05 -19.14
C ALA A 33 -10.73 4.03 -18.24
N ILE A 34 -10.31 5.30 -18.22
CA ILE A 34 -11.01 6.35 -17.44
C ILE A 34 -12.47 6.51 -17.92
N ASN A 35 -12.71 6.52 -19.23
CA ASN A 35 -14.06 6.63 -19.80
C ASN A 35 -14.93 5.40 -19.49
N LEU A 36 -14.34 4.23 -19.28
CA LEU A 36 -15.01 3.01 -18.81
C LEU A 36 -15.22 3.00 -17.27
N GLY A 37 -14.83 4.09 -16.60
CA GLY A 37 -14.96 4.22 -15.15
C GLY A 37 -13.91 3.45 -14.36
N ILE A 38 -12.75 3.16 -14.95
CA ILE A 38 -11.63 2.53 -14.27
C ILE A 38 -10.67 3.61 -13.77
N GLY A 39 -10.36 3.60 -12.46
CA GLY A 39 -9.35 4.45 -11.83
C GLY A 39 -8.24 3.61 -11.26
N MET A 40 -6.99 4.08 -11.33
CA MET A 40 -5.84 3.40 -10.76
C MET A 40 -5.03 4.35 -9.86
N VAL A 41 -4.74 3.88 -8.66
CA VAL A 41 -3.79 4.48 -7.74
C VAL A 41 -2.51 3.64 -7.80
N HIS A 42 -1.44 4.26 -8.26
CA HIS A 42 -0.15 3.63 -8.44
C HIS A 42 0.61 3.52 -7.11
N GLN A 43 1.57 2.60 -7.06
CA GLN A 43 2.48 2.46 -5.92
C GLN A 43 3.31 3.73 -5.69
N GLU A 44 3.73 4.40 -6.77
CA GLU A 44 4.37 5.72 -6.71
C GLU A 44 3.33 6.80 -7.03
N PHE A 45 3.26 7.85 -6.21
CA PHE A 45 2.30 8.92 -6.41
C PHE A 45 2.59 9.74 -7.66
N THR A 46 1.52 10.07 -8.39
CA THR A 46 1.58 10.87 -9.63
C THR A 46 1.17 12.33 -9.38
N LEU A 47 1.29 12.79 -8.12
CA LEU A 47 0.92 14.14 -7.72
C LEU A 47 2.00 15.16 -8.11
N VAL A 48 1.57 16.35 -8.50
CA VAL A 48 2.46 17.51 -8.68
C VAL A 48 2.79 18.09 -7.32
N PRO A 49 4.07 18.06 -6.87
CA PRO A 49 4.42 18.42 -5.49
C PRO A 49 4.10 19.86 -5.10
N SER A 50 4.19 20.81 -6.04
CA SER A 50 3.92 22.22 -5.83
C SER A 50 2.44 22.59 -5.79
N PHE A 51 1.55 21.64 -6.14
CA PHE A 51 0.10 21.83 -6.17
C PHE A 51 -0.54 21.40 -4.86
N THR A 52 -1.69 21.97 -4.55
CA THR A 52 -2.59 21.54 -3.47
C THR A 52 -3.37 20.28 -3.87
N ALA A 53 -4.11 19.68 -2.93
CA ALA A 53 -4.96 18.53 -3.23
C ALA A 53 -6.03 18.85 -4.30
N PRO A 54 -6.81 19.95 -4.20
CA PRO A 54 -7.79 20.29 -5.25
C PRO A 54 -7.16 20.52 -6.62
N GLU A 55 -6.01 21.18 -6.70
CA GLU A 55 -5.30 21.40 -7.97
C GLU A 55 -4.84 20.08 -8.60
N ASN A 56 -4.33 19.14 -7.81
CA ASN A 56 -3.95 17.81 -8.28
C ASN A 56 -5.15 16.97 -8.73
N ILE A 57 -6.25 17.03 -7.97
CA ILE A 57 -7.46 16.25 -8.26
C ILE A 57 -8.13 16.75 -9.54
N GLY A 58 -8.25 18.07 -9.68
CA GLY A 58 -8.89 18.69 -10.83
C GLY A 58 -8.06 18.74 -12.10
N LEU A 59 -6.75 18.44 -12.03
CA LEU A 59 -5.82 18.58 -13.14
C LEU A 59 -6.31 17.86 -14.40
N GLY A 60 -6.49 18.63 -15.48
CA GLY A 60 -7.00 18.14 -16.75
C GLY A 60 -8.51 17.98 -16.84
N GLN A 61 -9.26 18.28 -15.77
CA GLN A 61 -10.73 18.26 -15.69
C GLN A 61 -11.25 19.45 -14.88
N GLU A 62 -10.55 20.58 -14.92
CA GLU A 62 -10.90 21.78 -14.18
C GLU A 62 -12.26 22.31 -14.65
N PRO A 63 -13.20 22.60 -13.71
CA PRO A 63 -14.46 23.24 -14.08
C PRO A 63 -14.19 24.66 -14.60
N LYS A 64 -14.97 25.08 -15.59
CA LYS A 64 -14.85 26.41 -16.18
C LYS A 64 -16.02 27.29 -15.75
N ASN A 65 -15.73 28.54 -15.42
CA ASN A 65 -16.74 29.55 -15.17
C ASN A 65 -17.37 30.07 -16.48
N SER A 66 -18.37 30.94 -16.38
CA SER A 66 -19.07 31.52 -17.53
C SER A 66 -18.16 32.29 -18.49
N LYS A 67 -16.95 32.66 -18.08
CA LYS A 67 -15.94 33.36 -18.90
C LYS A 67 -14.92 32.41 -19.52
N GLY A 68 -15.08 31.10 -19.36
CA GLY A 68 -14.14 30.08 -19.88
C GLY A 68 -12.85 29.92 -19.05
N LEU A 69 -12.71 30.61 -17.93
CA LEU A 69 -11.59 30.49 -17.03
C LEU A 69 -11.86 29.38 -15.99
N VAL A 70 -10.77 28.82 -15.41
CA VAL A 70 -10.90 27.79 -14.36
C VAL A 70 -11.68 28.35 -13.15
N ASP A 71 -12.69 27.62 -12.72
CA ASP A 71 -13.45 27.91 -11.50
C ASP A 71 -12.82 27.22 -10.28
N TRP A 72 -11.81 27.86 -9.72
CA TRP A 72 -11.13 27.34 -8.53
C TRP A 72 -12.02 27.19 -7.30
N LYS A 73 -13.05 28.07 -7.15
CA LYS A 73 -14.00 27.96 -6.05
C LYS A 73 -14.91 26.74 -6.20
N GLY A 74 -15.43 26.54 -7.40
CA GLY A 74 -16.23 25.37 -7.75
C GLY A 74 -15.44 24.08 -7.60
N LEU A 75 -14.20 24.04 -8.07
CA LEU A 75 -13.29 22.90 -7.92
C LEU A 75 -13.07 22.57 -6.44
N ASN A 76 -12.64 23.54 -5.63
CA ASN A 76 -12.41 23.34 -4.21
C ASN A 76 -13.66 22.80 -3.52
N LYS A 77 -14.83 23.37 -3.79
CA LYS A 77 -16.09 22.90 -3.23
C LYS A 77 -16.36 21.45 -3.61
N SER A 78 -16.30 21.12 -4.90
CA SER A 78 -16.56 19.75 -5.37
C SER A 78 -15.61 18.72 -4.77
N VAL A 79 -14.32 19.06 -4.63
CA VAL A 79 -13.32 18.17 -4.02
C VAL A 79 -13.64 17.98 -2.53
N MET A 80 -13.98 19.05 -1.81
CA MET A 80 -14.31 18.97 -0.38
C MET A 80 -15.61 18.19 -0.13
N ASP A 81 -16.62 18.37 -0.98
CA ASP A 81 -17.88 17.61 -0.91
C ASP A 81 -17.63 16.10 -1.07
N ILE A 82 -16.74 15.70 -2.00
CA ILE A 82 -16.34 14.30 -2.18
C ILE A 82 -15.50 13.82 -0.99
N ALA A 83 -14.58 14.63 -0.51
CA ALA A 83 -13.74 14.28 0.64
C ALA A 83 -14.60 14.04 1.90
N GLU A 84 -15.57 14.91 2.16
CA GLU A 84 -16.50 14.78 3.28
C GLU A 84 -17.37 13.52 3.14
N LYS A 85 -17.90 13.27 1.94
CA LYS A 85 -18.73 12.09 1.64
C LYS A 85 -18.02 10.78 2.00
N TYR A 86 -16.72 10.67 1.72
CA TYR A 86 -15.95 9.45 2.00
C TYR A 86 -15.13 9.52 3.30
N GLY A 87 -15.31 10.58 4.10
CA GLY A 87 -14.63 10.73 5.39
C GLY A 87 -13.14 11.05 5.29
N PHE A 88 -12.68 11.55 4.14
CA PHE A 88 -11.29 11.98 3.97
C PHE A 88 -11.04 13.36 4.60
N LYS A 89 -10.03 13.43 5.45
CA LYS A 89 -9.54 14.71 5.98
C LYS A 89 -8.48 15.27 5.02
N VAL A 90 -8.81 16.33 4.31
CA VAL A 90 -7.93 17.02 3.36
C VAL A 90 -7.92 18.51 3.66
N ASP A 91 -6.74 19.10 3.78
CA ASP A 91 -6.58 20.55 3.82
C ASP A 91 -6.44 21.08 2.37
N PRO A 92 -7.41 21.88 1.88
CA PRO A 92 -7.37 22.38 0.51
C PRO A 92 -6.24 23.37 0.23
N GLY A 93 -5.59 23.93 1.27
CA GLY A 93 -4.47 24.86 1.15
C GLY A 93 -3.10 24.18 1.24
N LEU A 94 -3.02 22.91 1.68
CA LEU A 94 -1.76 22.21 1.86
C LEU A 94 -1.20 21.76 0.51
N LYS A 95 0.04 22.13 0.22
CA LYS A 95 0.76 21.63 -0.96
C LYS A 95 1.21 20.18 -0.76
N MET A 96 1.24 19.40 -1.82
CA MET A 96 1.60 17.98 -1.74
C MET A 96 3.05 17.74 -1.33
N ILE A 97 3.96 18.69 -1.55
CA ILE A 97 5.35 18.61 -1.09
C ILE A 97 5.45 18.62 0.46
N ASP A 98 4.52 19.29 1.13
CA ASP A 98 4.48 19.41 2.61
C ASP A 98 3.53 18.38 3.24
N ALA A 99 2.81 17.61 2.41
CA ALA A 99 1.81 16.65 2.84
C ALA A 99 2.44 15.33 3.29
N SER A 100 1.89 14.71 4.34
CA SER A 100 2.27 13.35 4.71
C SER A 100 1.90 12.35 3.60
N VAL A 101 2.57 11.20 3.59
CA VAL A 101 2.32 10.13 2.63
C VAL A 101 0.86 9.69 2.64
N GLY A 102 0.23 9.59 3.82
CA GLY A 102 -1.19 9.27 3.95
C GLY A 102 -2.11 10.33 3.33
N VAL A 103 -1.75 11.63 3.39
CA VAL A 103 -2.51 12.71 2.72
C VAL A 103 -2.35 12.62 1.21
N GLN A 104 -1.14 12.36 0.73
CA GLN A 104 -0.87 12.17 -0.71
C GLN A 104 -1.67 11.00 -1.27
N GLN A 105 -1.71 9.89 -0.57
CA GLN A 105 -2.50 8.73 -0.97
C GLN A 105 -4.00 9.01 -1.01
N ARG A 106 -4.54 9.67 0.02
CA ARG A 106 -5.94 10.10 0.03
C ARG A 106 -6.25 11.00 -1.16
N THR A 107 -5.33 11.88 -1.53
CA THR A 107 -5.46 12.76 -2.70
C THR A 107 -5.50 11.97 -4.02
N GLU A 108 -4.68 10.92 -4.17
CA GLU A 108 -4.73 10.04 -5.36
C GLU A 108 -6.07 9.28 -5.44
N ILE A 109 -6.59 8.78 -4.32
CA ILE A 109 -7.90 8.12 -4.30
C ILE A 109 -9.01 9.11 -4.66
N LEU A 110 -9.00 10.31 -4.05
CA LEU A 110 -9.98 11.36 -4.36
C LEU A 110 -9.93 11.77 -5.84
N LYS A 111 -8.75 11.82 -6.45
CA LYS A 111 -8.57 12.10 -7.87
C LYS A 111 -9.29 11.06 -8.76
N THR A 112 -9.24 9.78 -8.41
CA THR A 112 -9.96 8.75 -9.14
C THR A 112 -11.49 8.87 -8.92
N LEU A 113 -11.91 9.19 -7.71
CA LEU A 113 -13.33 9.37 -7.37
C LEU A 113 -13.92 10.62 -8.03
N TYR A 114 -13.17 11.72 -8.09
CA TYR A 114 -13.57 12.94 -8.80
C TYR A 114 -13.82 12.68 -10.29
N ARG A 115 -13.10 11.73 -10.87
CA ARG A 115 -13.26 11.26 -12.27
C ARG A 115 -14.37 10.20 -12.42
N ASN A 116 -15.21 10.02 -11.40
CA ASN A 116 -16.33 9.07 -11.39
C ASN A 116 -15.91 7.61 -11.61
N ALA A 117 -14.76 7.19 -11.10
CA ALA A 117 -14.35 5.79 -11.17
C ALA A 117 -15.35 4.88 -10.44
N ASN A 118 -15.74 3.78 -11.10
CA ASN A 118 -16.58 2.71 -10.54
C ASN A 118 -15.75 1.46 -10.21
N ILE A 119 -14.61 1.29 -10.89
CA ILE A 119 -13.64 0.23 -10.64
C ILE A 119 -12.36 0.94 -10.21
N LEU A 120 -11.92 0.73 -8.97
CA LEU A 120 -10.70 1.30 -8.42
C LEU A 120 -9.64 0.21 -8.29
N ILE A 121 -8.49 0.45 -8.88
CA ILE A 121 -7.30 -0.39 -8.76
C ILE A 121 -6.34 0.29 -7.78
N LEU A 122 -6.01 -0.40 -6.68
CA LEU A 122 -5.08 0.08 -5.65
C LEU A 122 -3.86 -0.83 -5.65
N ASP A 123 -2.72 -0.33 -6.11
CA ASP A 123 -1.47 -1.10 -6.21
C ASP A 123 -0.58 -0.84 -4.99
N GLU A 124 -0.48 -1.83 -4.09
CA GLU A 124 0.23 -1.80 -2.81
C GLU A 124 -0.06 -0.55 -1.93
N PRO A 125 -1.33 -0.19 -1.73
CA PRO A 125 -1.66 1.10 -1.14
C PRO A 125 -1.28 1.25 0.34
N THR A 126 -0.91 0.18 1.02
CA THR A 126 -0.54 0.19 2.45
C THR A 126 0.97 0.08 2.68
N ALA A 127 1.79 0.09 1.61
CA ALA A 127 3.23 -0.15 1.71
C ALA A 127 3.96 0.84 2.63
N VAL A 128 3.48 2.09 2.65
CA VAL A 128 4.11 3.22 3.35
C VAL A 128 3.21 3.84 4.42
N LEU A 129 2.06 3.23 4.72
CA LEU A 129 1.11 3.71 5.72
C LEU A 129 1.42 3.18 7.11
N THR A 130 1.10 3.97 8.11
CA THR A 130 1.01 3.51 9.50
C THR A 130 -0.20 2.58 9.69
N PRO A 131 -0.24 1.75 10.75
CA PRO A 131 -1.40 0.91 11.03
C PRO A 131 -2.71 1.70 11.11
N GLN A 132 -2.70 2.87 11.75
CA GLN A 132 -3.88 3.75 11.87
C GLN A 132 -4.36 4.25 10.50
N GLU A 133 -3.44 4.68 9.63
CA GLU A 133 -3.78 5.12 8.27
C GLU A 133 -4.29 3.95 7.40
N THR A 134 -3.80 2.72 7.65
CA THR A 134 -4.30 1.51 6.99
C THR A 134 -5.76 1.24 7.39
N ASP A 135 -6.08 1.33 8.68
CA ASP A 135 -7.45 1.17 9.18
C ASP A 135 -8.40 2.23 8.60
N GLU A 136 -7.95 3.50 8.51
CA GLU A 136 -8.71 4.57 7.85
C GLU A 136 -8.95 4.24 6.37
N LEU A 137 -7.93 3.78 5.64
CA LEU A 137 -8.07 3.37 4.24
C LEU A 137 -9.07 2.22 4.08
N PHE A 138 -9.03 1.21 4.94
CA PHE A 138 -9.95 0.08 4.88
C PHE A 138 -11.40 0.51 5.13
N ASN A 139 -11.63 1.45 6.03
CA ASN A 139 -12.96 2.02 6.24
C ASN A 139 -13.48 2.74 5.00
N VAL A 140 -12.61 3.47 4.30
CA VAL A 140 -12.96 4.09 3.01
C VAL A 140 -13.30 3.03 1.96
N ILE A 141 -12.47 1.98 1.83
CA ILE A 141 -12.73 0.89 0.88
C ILE A 141 -14.08 0.24 1.16
N ARG A 142 -14.40 -0.06 2.43
CA ARG A 142 -15.71 -0.60 2.81
C ARG A 142 -16.87 0.34 2.42
N THR A 143 -16.69 1.64 2.61
CA THR A 143 -17.69 2.64 2.19
C THR A 143 -17.89 2.63 0.68
N LEU A 144 -16.82 2.59 -0.11
CA LEU A 144 -16.87 2.53 -1.57
C LEU A 144 -17.57 1.27 -2.08
N VAL A 145 -17.27 0.11 -1.49
CA VAL A 145 -17.89 -1.17 -1.83
C VAL A 145 -19.40 -1.15 -1.47
N ASN A 146 -19.77 -0.61 -0.32
CA ASN A 146 -21.17 -0.45 0.09
C ASN A 146 -21.96 0.49 -0.85
N GLU A 147 -21.29 1.42 -1.53
CA GLU A 147 -21.90 2.26 -2.58
C GLU A 147 -21.92 1.58 -3.96
N GLY A 148 -21.56 0.30 -4.04
CA GLY A 148 -21.59 -0.49 -5.28
C GLY A 148 -20.36 -0.32 -6.18
N LYS A 149 -19.28 0.28 -5.67
CA LYS A 149 -18.01 0.34 -6.42
C LYS A 149 -17.24 -0.96 -6.27
N THR A 150 -16.47 -1.29 -7.31
CA THR A 150 -15.56 -2.44 -7.30
C THR A 150 -14.15 -1.97 -6.96
N VAL A 151 -13.51 -2.63 -5.99
CA VAL A 151 -12.11 -2.33 -5.63
C VAL A 151 -11.24 -3.54 -5.91
N ILE A 152 -10.19 -3.36 -6.69
CA ILE A 152 -9.14 -4.33 -6.93
C ILE A 152 -7.94 -3.92 -6.10
N PHE A 153 -7.64 -4.71 -5.08
CA PHE A 153 -6.60 -4.43 -4.10
C PHE A 153 -5.41 -5.35 -4.31
N ILE A 154 -4.26 -4.81 -4.69
CA ILE A 154 -3.04 -5.58 -4.92
C ILE A 154 -2.15 -5.43 -3.69
N THR A 155 -1.79 -6.55 -3.07
CA THR A 155 -0.89 -6.58 -1.92
C THR A 155 -0.20 -7.94 -1.79
N HIS A 156 0.94 -7.95 -1.14
CA HIS A 156 1.61 -9.17 -0.68
C HIS A 156 1.38 -9.44 0.82
N LYS A 157 0.65 -8.57 1.52
CA LYS A 157 0.35 -8.67 2.94
C LYS A 157 -0.92 -9.48 3.18
N LEU A 158 -0.79 -10.77 3.40
CA LEU A 158 -1.92 -11.70 3.49
C LEU A 158 -2.93 -11.37 4.61
N ARG A 159 -2.49 -10.72 5.71
CA ARG A 159 -3.42 -10.26 6.75
C ARG A 159 -4.39 -9.22 6.23
N GLU A 160 -3.92 -8.30 5.40
CA GLU A 160 -4.75 -7.27 4.78
C GLU A 160 -5.76 -7.89 3.82
N VAL A 161 -5.34 -8.91 3.03
CA VAL A 161 -6.26 -9.66 2.16
C VAL A 161 -7.39 -10.27 2.96
N MET A 162 -7.07 -10.96 4.06
CA MET A 162 -8.08 -11.61 4.91
C MET A 162 -9.03 -10.63 5.60
N GLU A 163 -8.60 -9.38 5.76
CA GLU A 163 -9.39 -8.35 6.46
C GLU A 163 -10.36 -7.61 5.53
N ILE A 164 -9.93 -7.33 4.28
CA ILE A 164 -10.65 -6.41 3.40
C ILE A 164 -11.27 -7.06 2.17
N ALA A 165 -10.74 -8.20 1.68
CA ALA A 165 -11.15 -8.76 0.41
C ALA A 165 -12.28 -9.79 0.57
N ASP A 166 -13.24 -9.80 -0.34
CA ASP A 166 -14.26 -10.85 -0.45
C ASP A 166 -13.71 -12.06 -1.19
N ARG A 167 -12.91 -11.82 -2.23
CA ARG A 167 -12.32 -12.83 -3.10
C ARG A 167 -10.87 -12.51 -3.37
N VAL A 168 -10.03 -13.54 -3.38
CA VAL A 168 -8.60 -13.43 -3.66
C VAL A 168 -8.20 -14.26 -4.85
N THR A 169 -7.38 -13.69 -5.72
CA THR A 169 -6.71 -14.39 -6.82
C THR A 169 -5.21 -14.36 -6.55
N VAL A 170 -4.61 -15.54 -6.41
CA VAL A 170 -3.17 -15.67 -6.25
C VAL A 170 -2.52 -15.82 -7.61
N MET A 171 -1.53 -14.97 -7.89
CA MET A 171 -0.74 -14.99 -9.11
C MET A 171 0.74 -15.22 -8.80
N ARG A 172 1.38 -16.07 -9.59
CA ARG A 172 2.82 -16.34 -9.50
C ARG A 172 3.39 -16.60 -10.89
N ALA A 173 4.52 -15.95 -11.21
CA ALA A 173 5.18 -16.09 -12.51
C ALA A 173 4.26 -15.85 -13.73
N GLY A 174 3.31 -14.92 -13.62
CA GLY A 174 2.35 -14.58 -14.67
C GLY A 174 1.13 -15.51 -14.75
N GLU A 175 1.06 -16.56 -13.94
CA GLU A 175 -0.04 -17.54 -13.94
C GLU A 175 -0.93 -17.40 -12.70
N VAL A 176 -2.22 -17.69 -12.88
CA VAL A 176 -3.17 -17.80 -11.76
C VAL A 176 -2.96 -19.14 -11.07
N GLN A 177 -2.59 -19.10 -9.80
CA GLN A 177 -2.38 -20.30 -8.97
C GLN A 177 -3.66 -20.74 -8.26
N GLY A 178 -4.58 -19.83 -8.02
CA GLY A 178 -5.85 -20.11 -7.39
C GLY A 178 -6.75 -18.89 -7.28
N VAL A 179 -8.05 -19.14 -7.19
CA VAL A 179 -9.08 -18.15 -6.91
C VAL A 179 -9.94 -18.69 -5.77
N SER A 180 -10.08 -17.94 -4.70
CA SER A 180 -10.84 -18.34 -3.52
C SER A 180 -11.62 -17.18 -2.94
N GLU A 181 -12.76 -17.48 -2.31
CA GLU A 181 -13.39 -16.54 -1.39
C GLU A 181 -12.59 -16.51 -0.08
N THR A 182 -12.34 -15.34 0.46
CA THR A 182 -11.50 -15.18 1.68
C THR A 182 -12.04 -15.95 2.87
N LYS A 183 -13.37 -16.08 2.98
CA LYS A 183 -14.02 -16.90 4.04
C LYS A 183 -13.74 -18.39 3.94
N ASN A 184 -13.31 -18.91 2.77
CA ASN A 184 -13.10 -20.32 2.46
C ASN A 184 -11.61 -20.68 2.35
N THR A 185 -10.69 -19.77 2.66
CA THR A 185 -9.24 -19.98 2.57
C THR A 185 -8.53 -19.53 3.85
N SER A 186 -7.23 -19.74 3.93
CA SER A 186 -6.41 -19.34 5.07
C SER A 186 -5.13 -18.67 4.64
N ILE A 187 -4.50 -17.88 5.55
CA ILE A 187 -3.19 -17.27 5.32
C ILE A 187 -2.15 -18.31 4.90
N THR A 188 -2.17 -19.50 5.51
CA THR A 188 -1.22 -20.58 5.21
C THR A 188 -1.40 -21.10 3.79
N GLU A 189 -2.64 -21.30 3.37
CA GLU A 189 -2.97 -21.76 2.03
C GLU A 189 -2.57 -20.73 0.97
N LEU A 190 -2.93 -19.48 1.16
CA LEU A 190 -2.54 -18.38 0.26
C LEU A 190 -1.01 -18.24 0.17
N ALA A 191 -0.31 -18.33 1.31
CA ALA A 191 1.15 -18.29 1.34
C ALA A 191 1.76 -19.46 0.55
N SER A 192 1.21 -20.67 0.68
CA SER A 192 1.67 -21.85 -0.05
C SER A 192 1.48 -21.69 -1.56
N GLN A 193 0.35 -21.16 -2.01
CA GLN A 193 0.08 -20.85 -3.42
C GLN A 193 1.05 -19.79 -3.97
N MET A 194 1.32 -18.73 -3.19
CA MET A 194 2.26 -17.65 -3.59
C MET A 194 3.69 -18.15 -3.74
N VAL A 195 4.15 -19.00 -2.81
CA VAL A 195 5.55 -19.50 -2.80
C VAL A 195 5.70 -20.75 -3.67
N GLY A 196 4.64 -21.52 -3.87
CA GLY A 196 4.65 -22.77 -4.66
C GLY A 196 5.21 -23.98 -3.93
N ARG A 197 5.26 -23.92 -2.62
CA ARG A 197 5.63 -25.03 -1.72
C ARG A 197 4.87 -24.87 -0.42
N GLU A 198 4.73 -25.92 0.34
CA GLU A 198 4.16 -25.83 1.69
C GLU A 198 4.94 -24.84 2.54
N VAL A 199 4.22 -23.85 3.09
CA VAL A 199 4.79 -22.85 3.97
C VAL A 199 4.30 -23.15 5.39
N PHE A 200 5.21 -23.59 6.23
CA PHE A 200 4.94 -23.72 7.65
C PHE A 200 5.13 -22.37 8.30
N LEU A 201 4.03 -21.62 8.51
CA LEU A 201 4.06 -20.34 9.25
C LEU A 201 4.32 -20.52 10.75
N GLN A 202 4.19 -21.75 11.24
CA GLN A 202 4.68 -22.14 12.55
C GLN A 202 5.97 -22.94 12.36
N VAL A 203 7.08 -22.34 12.77
CA VAL A 203 8.28 -23.13 13.05
C VAL A 203 7.87 -24.10 14.16
N LYS A 204 7.70 -25.40 13.83
CA LYS A 204 7.57 -26.43 14.86
C LYS A 204 8.76 -26.20 15.81
N LYS A 205 8.47 -25.88 17.06
CA LYS A 205 9.49 -25.83 18.10
C LYS A 205 10.08 -27.23 18.21
N ASP A 206 11.14 -27.48 17.49
CA ASP A 206 12.00 -28.60 17.76
C ASP A 206 12.89 -28.19 18.94
N GLU A 207 12.38 -28.41 20.14
CA GLU A 207 13.08 -28.10 21.38
C GLU A 207 14.37 -28.91 21.54
N SER A 208 14.55 -29.95 20.72
CA SER A 208 15.75 -30.79 20.69
C SER A 208 16.90 -30.18 19.83
N ASN A 209 16.63 -29.16 19.01
CA ASN A 209 17.63 -28.57 18.14
C ASN A 209 18.49 -27.53 18.90
N PRO A 210 19.79 -27.78 19.12
CA PRO A 210 20.68 -26.87 19.85
C PRO A 210 20.76 -25.46 19.25
N ILE A 211 20.58 -25.34 17.91
CA ILE A 211 20.58 -24.06 17.20
C ILE A 211 19.42 -23.16 17.62
N TRP A 212 18.26 -23.75 17.99
CA TRP A 212 17.09 -23.00 18.43
C TRP A 212 17.36 -22.25 19.74
N GLY A 213 17.99 -22.92 20.72
CA GLY A 213 18.36 -22.31 21.99
C GLY A 213 19.36 -21.15 21.77
N THR A 214 20.35 -21.34 20.92
CA THR A 214 21.36 -20.33 20.56
C THR A 214 20.70 -19.13 19.87
N THR A 215 19.85 -19.35 18.87
CA THR A 215 19.15 -18.27 18.15
C THR A 215 18.28 -17.46 19.10
N ARG A 216 17.51 -18.12 19.99
CA ARG A 216 16.69 -17.45 21.00
C ARG A 216 17.53 -16.59 21.95
N ALA A 217 18.68 -17.10 22.40
CA ALA A 217 19.58 -16.35 23.26
C ALA A 217 20.16 -15.13 22.55
N HIS A 218 20.56 -15.25 21.27
CA HIS A 218 21.03 -14.12 20.46
C HIS A 218 19.96 -13.05 20.26
N VAL A 219 18.73 -13.44 19.92
CA VAL A 219 17.62 -12.49 19.76
C VAL A 219 17.29 -11.79 21.10
N ALA A 220 17.24 -12.54 22.20
CA ALA A 220 17.02 -11.96 23.52
C ALA A 220 18.13 -10.97 23.92
N ASN A 221 19.39 -11.31 23.61
CA ASN A 221 20.52 -10.43 23.85
C ASN A 221 20.47 -9.17 22.97
N LEU A 222 20.08 -9.29 21.69
CA LEU A 222 19.89 -8.12 20.83
C LEU A 222 18.81 -7.18 21.37
N VAL A 223 17.67 -7.72 21.77
CA VAL A 223 16.58 -6.93 22.37
C VAL A 223 17.06 -6.23 23.62
N LYS A 224 17.72 -6.97 24.53
CA LYS A 224 18.26 -6.41 25.76
C LYS A 224 19.34 -5.35 25.50
N GLY A 225 20.22 -5.59 24.52
CA GLY A 225 21.27 -4.64 24.15
C GLY A 225 20.73 -3.32 23.61
N VAL A 226 19.60 -3.36 22.88
CA VAL A 226 18.95 -2.15 22.34
C VAL A 226 18.12 -1.42 23.40
N SER A 227 17.48 -2.14 24.32
CA SER A 227 16.58 -1.56 25.33
C SER A 227 17.30 -1.10 26.60
N GLU A 228 18.25 -1.89 27.09
CA GLU A 228 18.91 -1.68 28.39
C GLU A 228 20.41 -1.44 28.29
N GLY A 229 21.02 -1.80 27.16
CA GLY A 229 22.47 -1.82 26.97
C GLY A 229 23.16 -3.00 27.67
N PHE A 230 24.43 -3.13 27.43
CA PHE A 230 25.28 -4.13 28.10
C PHE A 230 26.39 -3.44 28.90
N ILE A 231 26.58 -3.88 30.13
CA ILE A 231 27.72 -3.51 30.96
C ILE A 231 28.64 -4.73 31.07
N LYS A 232 29.89 -4.57 30.67
CA LYS A 232 30.96 -5.56 30.93
C LYS A 232 32.03 -4.95 31.81
N THR A 233 32.28 -5.58 32.93
CA THR A 233 33.43 -5.26 33.76
C THR A 233 34.63 -6.10 33.34
N LEU A 234 35.73 -5.44 33.01
CA LEU A 234 37.01 -6.07 32.68
C LEU A 234 37.97 -5.87 33.86
N GLU A 235 38.48 -6.96 34.41
CA GLU A 235 39.50 -6.92 35.42
C GLU A 235 40.87 -7.20 34.77
N LEU A 236 41.80 -6.29 34.98
CA LEU A 236 43.19 -6.42 34.46
C LEU A 236 44.08 -6.98 35.57
N ASN A 237 44.47 -8.24 35.47
CA ASN A 237 45.37 -8.89 36.37
C ASN A 237 46.79 -8.98 35.74
N GLY A 238 47.74 -8.28 36.34
CA GLY A 238 49.15 -8.29 35.89
C GLY A 238 49.83 -6.94 36.07
N THR A 239 51.15 -6.97 36.09
CA THR A 239 52.01 -5.76 36.21
C THR A 239 52.27 -5.19 34.83
N GLY A 240 52.01 -3.87 34.64
CA GLY A 240 52.36 -3.16 33.39
C GLY A 240 51.21 -2.83 32.47
N TYR A 241 49.99 -3.27 32.75
CA TYR A 241 48.81 -2.93 31.95
C TYR A 241 48.17 -1.60 32.40
N ARG A 242 47.85 -0.75 31.46
CA ARG A 242 47.06 0.48 31.68
C ARG A 242 45.91 0.54 30.72
N ALA A 243 44.71 0.65 31.24
CA ALA A 243 43.54 0.89 30.42
C ALA A 243 43.29 2.39 30.25
N SER A 244 43.06 2.86 29.06
CA SER A 244 42.69 4.23 28.77
C SER A 244 41.53 4.27 27.77
N ILE A 245 40.64 5.28 27.94
CA ILE A 245 39.51 5.50 27.02
C ILE A 245 39.87 6.67 26.11
N SER A 246 39.77 6.45 24.80
CA SER A 246 39.92 7.49 23.78
C SER A 246 38.65 7.49 22.88
N GLY A 247 37.73 8.40 23.15
CA GLY A 247 36.41 8.43 22.52
C GLY A 247 35.60 7.17 22.88
N SER A 248 35.17 6.38 21.88
CA SER A 248 34.42 5.13 22.06
C SER A 248 35.30 3.88 22.11
N LYS A 249 36.62 4.02 22.15
CA LYS A 249 37.59 2.89 22.12
C LYS A 249 38.31 2.78 23.45
N LEU A 250 38.34 1.55 23.99
CA LEU A 250 39.16 1.16 25.13
C LEU A 250 40.54 0.72 24.55
N LYS A 251 41.62 1.30 25.07
CA LYS A 251 43.00 0.86 24.81
C LYS A 251 43.54 0.19 26.08
N LEU A 252 44.09 -0.98 25.92
CA LEU A 252 44.80 -1.76 26.96
C LEU A 252 46.27 -1.62 26.83
#